data_00386b6d5d2672f3fd8879e96486c05c
#
_entry.id   00386b6d5d2672f3fd8879e96486c05c
#
_cell.length_a   1.000
_cell.length_b   1.000
_cell.length_c   1.000
_cell.angle_alpha   90.00
_cell.angle_beta   90.00
_cell.angle_gamma   90.00
#
_symmetry.space_group_name_H-M   'P 1'
#
loop_
_entity.id
_entity.type
_entity.pdbx_description
1 polymer ?
#
loop_
_entity_poly.entity_id
_entity_poly.type
_entity_poly.pdbx_seq_one_letter_code
_entity_poly.pdbx_strand_id
1 'polypeptide(L)'
;GKQLTFLLEGPDELKGVKVKLHYALYDGLPCISKWFEIENRTGADINLDSFVLEQLAMAEPESPVEAKSPEMFRKPNIHVESDWGFLGFIEKIADKTEHWNPDPRYTSQCNYPLLTPCLLEVKLPMGPDERICNGGSFSSFHTWLMPFDSEDRDRKGLFVKRMYRTIAPWTTENPIFMHCTSSDTKIVKQAIDQCADTGYEMLIISFGSGLNMEDESPANYAKFKELRDYADSRGIELGGYSLLSSRWISDDVD
;
A
#
# COMPACT_ATOMS: atom_id res chain seq x y z
N GLY A 1 -0.60 -1.04 -21.04
CA GLY A 1 -1.35 -1.96 -20.20
C GLY A 1 -2.72 -2.29 -20.75
N LYS A 2 -3.39 -3.25 -20.13
CA LYS A 2 -4.78 -3.61 -20.44
C LYS A 2 -5.57 -3.62 -19.16
N GLN A 3 -6.83 -3.16 -19.23
CA GLN A 3 -7.77 -3.19 -18.11
C GLN A 3 -9.02 -3.97 -18.50
N LEU A 4 -9.53 -4.77 -17.55
CA LEU A 4 -10.79 -5.47 -17.64
C LEU A 4 -11.65 -5.04 -16.47
N THR A 5 -12.92 -4.73 -16.73
CA THR A 5 -13.90 -4.38 -15.71
C THR A 5 -15.11 -5.29 -15.80
N PHE A 6 -15.47 -5.95 -14.71
CA PHE A 6 -16.72 -6.67 -14.56
C PHE A 6 -17.73 -5.76 -13.87
N LEU A 7 -18.94 -5.71 -14.43
CA LEU A 7 -20.07 -5.03 -13.82
C LEU A 7 -20.98 -6.08 -13.20
N LEU A 8 -21.16 -5.98 -11.89
CA LEU A 8 -21.99 -6.89 -11.11
C LEU A 8 -23.15 -6.10 -10.49
N GLU A 9 -24.32 -6.71 -10.43
CA GLU A 9 -25.48 -6.18 -9.73
C GLU A 9 -25.88 -7.12 -8.59
N GLY A 10 -26.28 -6.55 -7.47
CA GLY A 10 -26.72 -7.29 -6.31
C GLY A 10 -28.01 -8.10 -6.62
N PRO A 11 -28.18 -9.29 -6.02
CA PRO A 11 -29.42 -10.04 -6.09
C PRO A 11 -30.57 -9.29 -5.41
N ASP A 12 -31.76 -9.85 -5.41
CA ASP A 12 -33.03 -9.21 -5.02
C ASP A 12 -32.97 -8.32 -3.76
N GLU A 13 -32.33 -8.78 -2.70
CA GLU A 13 -32.17 -8.05 -1.44
C GLU A 13 -31.17 -6.89 -1.55
N LEU A 14 -30.23 -6.97 -2.48
CA LEU A 14 -29.20 -5.98 -2.76
C LEU A 14 -29.44 -5.25 -4.08
N LYS A 15 -30.68 -5.27 -4.58
CA LYS A 15 -31.05 -4.58 -5.81
C LYS A 15 -30.73 -3.10 -5.69
N GLY A 16 -29.95 -2.61 -6.66
CA GLY A 16 -29.45 -1.22 -6.64
C GLY A 16 -28.04 -1.07 -6.06
N VAL A 17 -27.45 -2.15 -5.54
CA VAL A 17 -26.01 -2.19 -5.29
C VAL A 17 -25.31 -2.61 -6.58
N LYS A 18 -24.41 -1.77 -7.09
CA LYS A 18 -23.57 -2.07 -8.25
C LYS A 18 -22.12 -2.17 -7.84
N VAL A 19 -21.46 -3.22 -8.31
CA VAL A 19 -20.04 -3.43 -8.06
C VAL A 19 -19.29 -3.46 -9.39
N LYS A 20 -18.26 -2.64 -9.51
CA LYS A 20 -17.30 -2.69 -10.60
C LYS A 20 -16.04 -3.34 -10.09
N LEU A 21 -15.73 -4.53 -10.60
CA LEU A 21 -14.50 -5.24 -10.27
C LEU A 21 -13.50 -5.04 -11.41
N HIS A 22 -12.36 -4.47 -11.07
CA HIS A 22 -11.32 -4.09 -12.02
C HIS A 22 -10.09 -4.98 -11.91
N TYR A 23 -9.52 -5.29 -13.07
CA TYR A 23 -8.20 -5.91 -13.21
C TYR A 23 -7.36 -5.08 -14.18
N ALA A 24 -6.11 -4.84 -13.85
CA ALA A 24 -5.16 -4.20 -14.75
C ALA A 24 -3.90 -5.06 -14.93
N LEU A 25 -3.43 -5.14 -16.18
CA LEU A 25 -2.16 -5.76 -16.55
C LEU A 25 -1.20 -4.69 -17.04
N TYR A 26 0.05 -4.78 -16.62
CA TYR A 26 1.10 -3.83 -16.96
C TYR A 26 1.98 -4.36 -18.08
N ASP A 27 2.28 -3.50 -19.08
CA ASP A 27 3.13 -3.91 -20.18
C ASP A 27 4.55 -4.22 -19.71
N GLY A 28 5.03 -5.39 -20.11
CA GLY A 28 6.38 -5.85 -19.79
C GLY A 28 6.62 -6.19 -18.31
N LEU A 29 5.58 -6.28 -17.49
CA LEU A 29 5.64 -6.71 -16.09
C LEU A 29 4.61 -7.81 -15.86
N PRO A 30 4.98 -8.99 -15.33
CA PRO A 30 4.02 -10.06 -15.00
C PRO A 30 3.27 -9.71 -13.71
N CYS A 31 2.56 -8.58 -13.72
CA CYS A 31 1.85 -8.05 -12.56
C CYS A 31 0.39 -7.80 -12.91
N ILE A 32 -0.50 -8.23 -12.03
CA ILE A 32 -1.92 -7.96 -12.09
C ILE A 32 -2.28 -7.08 -10.90
N SER A 33 -2.96 -5.97 -11.15
CA SER A 33 -3.63 -5.18 -10.12
C SER A 33 -5.12 -5.50 -10.10
N LYS A 34 -5.72 -5.46 -8.91
CA LYS A 34 -7.14 -5.70 -8.67
C LYS A 34 -7.69 -4.72 -7.64
N TRP A 35 -8.88 -4.18 -7.90
CA TRP A 35 -9.65 -3.34 -6.97
C TRP A 35 -11.12 -3.38 -7.36
N PHE A 36 -12.00 -2.85 -6.50
CA PHE A 36 -13.41 -2.71 -6.83
C PHE A 36 -13.98 -1.37 -6.37
N GLU A 37 -15.09 -0.99 -6.99
CA GLU A 37 -15.93 0.13 -6.60
C GLU A 37 -17.35 -0.38 -6.31
N ILE A 38 -17.99 0.17 -5.26
CA ILE A 38 -19.39 -0.05 -4.96
C ILE A 38 -20.14 1.26 -5.19
N GLU A 39 -21.25 1.21 -5.91
CA GLU A 39 -22.23 2.29 -6.00
C GLU A 39 -23.52 1.85 -5.30
N ASN A 40 -24.01 2.66 -4.35
CA ASN A 40 -25.26 2.41 -3.67
C ASN A 40 -26.41 3.20 -4.33
N ARG A 41 -27.36 2.50 -4.97
CA ARG A 41 -28.58 3.05 -5.55
C ARG A 41 -29.81 2.31 -5.05
N THR A 42 -29.79 1.83 -3.81
CA THR A 42 -30.86 1.02 -3.21
C THR A 42 -32.05 1.88 -2.74
N GLY A 43 -31.87 3.18 -2.58
CA GLY A 43 -32.82 4.09 -1.94
C GLY A 43 -32.61 4.24 -0.43
N ALA A 44 -31.69 3.50 0.17
CA ALA A 44 -31.31 3.56 1.59
C ALA A 44 -29.78 3.51 1.74
N ASP A 45 -29.28 3.85 2.90
CA ASP A 45 -27.86 3.67 3.23
C ASP A 45 -27.56 2.19 3.45
N ILE A 46 -26.35 1.77 3.08
CA ILE A 46 -25.85 0.42 3.30
C ILE A 46 -24.53 0.47 4.09
N ASN A 47 -24.25 -0.56 4.85
CA ASN A 47 -22.97 -0.71 5.53
C ASN A 47 -22.11 -1.76 4.84
N LEU A 48 -20.84 -1.47 4.68
CA LEU A 48 -19.81 -2.40 4.23
C LEU A 48 -18.93 -2.76 5.43
N ASP A 49 -19.27 -3.85 6.11
CA ASP A 49 -18.58 -4.24 7.34
C ASP A 49 -17.18 -4.78 7.07
N SER A 50 -17.04 -5.61 6.03
CA SER A 50 -15.75 -6.20 5.64
C SER A 50 -15.77 -6.72 4.21
N PHE A 51 -14.59 -6.95 3.65
CA PHE A 51 -14.43 -7.62 2.36
C PHE A 51 -13.10 -8.36 2.25
N VAL A 52 -13.05 -9.33 1.37
CA VAL A 52 -11.82 -9.97 0.89
C VAL A 52 -11.63 -9.57 -0.57
N LEU A 53 -10.60 -8.76 -0.83
CA LEU A 53 -10.33 -8.25 -2.18
C LEU A 53 -9.81 -9.36 -3.11
N GLU A 54 -8.94 -10.23 -2.57
CA GLU A 54 -8.41 -11.37 -3.31
C GLU A 54 -8.45 -12.63 -2.45
N GLN A 55 -8.87 -13.72 -3.06
CA GLN A 55 -8.76 -15.05 -2.51
C GLN A 55 -8.18 -15.98 -3.58
N LEU A 56 -6.91 -16.34 -3.42
CA LEU A 56 -6.17 -17.10 -4.41
C LEU A 56 -5.63 -18.39 -3.80
N ALA A 57 -6.14 -19.54 -4.28
CA ALA A 57 -5.61 -20.84 -3.95
C ALA A 57 -4.40 -21.16 -4.84
N MET A 58 -3.30 -21.50 -4.24
CA MET A 58 -2.04 -21.79 -4.91
C MET A 58 -1.56 -23.21 -4.55
N ALA A 59 -0.77 -23.82 -5.43
CA ALA A 59 -0.10 -25.07 -5.11
C ALA A 59 1.04 -24.82 -4.11
N GLU A 60 1.26 -25.77 -3.20
CA GLU A 60 2.44 -25.71 -2.35
C GLU A 60 3.71 -25.85 -3.19
N PRO A 61 4.70 -24.97 -3.00
CA PRO A 61 5.97 -25.08 -3.72
C PRO A 61 6.82 -26.23 -3.19
N GLU A 62 6.90 -26.34 -1.88
CA GLU A 62 7.62 -27.35 -1.12
C GLU A 62 7.21 -27.20 0.34
N SER A 63 6.84 -28.29 1.01
CA SER A 63 6.57 -28.25 2.44
C SER A 63 7.05 -29.53 3.13
N PRO A 64 7.48 -29.43 4.41
CA PRO A 64 7.80 -30.59 5.21
C PRO A 64 6.55 -31.46 5.42
N VAL A 65 6.74 -32.77 5.32
CA VAL A 65 5.66 -33.76 5.47
C VAL A 65 4.95 -33.63 6.82
N GLU A 66 5.71 -33.39 7.90
CA GLU A 66 5.22 -33.33 9.28
C GLU A 66 5.48 -31.96 9.93
N ALA A 67 5.46 -30.87 9.17
CA ALA A 67 5.66 -29.55 9.73
C ALA A 67 4.58 -29.20 10.74
N LYS A 68 5.02 -28.66 11.88
CA LYS A 68 4.15 -28.23 12.99
C LYS A 68 4.27 -26.73 13.29
N SER A 69 5.31 -26.08 12.80
CA SER A 69 5.56 -24.65 12.99
C SER A 69 5.35 -23.89 11.69
N PRO A 70 4.68 -22.73 11.71
CA PRO A 70 4.48 -21.90 10.51
C PRO A 70 5.79 -21.53 9.79
N GLU A 71 6.90 -21.38 10.54
CA GLU A 71 8.20 -21.02 9.96
C GLU A 71 8.81 -22.15 9.11
N MET A 72 8.32 -23.38 9.25
CA MET A 72 8.78 -24.54 8.47
C MET A 72 8.14 -24.59 7.09
N PHE A 73 7.11 -23.79 6.81
CA PHE A 73 6.44 -23.80 5.53
C PHE A 73 7.03 -22.76 4.59
N ARG A 74 7.13 -23.14 3.34
CA ARG A 74 7.50 -22.23 2.26
C ARG A 74 6.26 -21.70 1.57
N LYS A 75 6.14 -20.38 1.52
CA LYS A 75 5.06 -19.71 0.80
C LYS A 75 5.26 -19.83 -0.72
N PRO A 76 4.18 -19.80 -1.51
CA PRO A 76 4.26 -19.67 -2.96
C PRO A 76 5.10 -18.48 -3.39
N ASN A 77 5.78 -18.63 -4.54
CA ASN A 77 6.75 -17.67 -5.05
C ASN A 77 6.07 -16.51 -5.78
N ILE A 78 5.40 -15.66 -5.02
CA ILE A 78 4.65 -14.51 -5.50
C ILE A 78 4.91 -13.31 -4.60
N HIS A 79 5.02 -12.13 -5.21
CA HIS A 79 4.99 -10.85 -4.50
C HIS A 79 3.56 -10.35 -4.44
N VAL A 80 3.14 -9.94 -3.25
CA VAL A 80 1.84 -9.33 -2.97
C VAL A 80 2.09 -7.96 -2.36
N GLU A 81 1.43 -6.95 -2.90
CA GLU A 81 1.54 -5.57 -2.43
C GLU A 81 0.15 -4.95 -2.40
N SER A 82 -0.08 -3.95 -1.55
CA SER A 82 -1.29 -3.14 -1.56
C SER A 82 -0.97 -1.68 -1.30
N ASP A 83 -1.80 -0.75 -1.78
CA ASP A 83 -1.72 0.67 -1.45
C ASP A 83 -2.45 1.03 -0.14
N TRP A 84 -2.97 0.02 0.57
CA TRP A 84 -3.37 0.15 1.95
C TRP A 84 -2.26 -0.42 2.83
N GLY A 85 -1.88 0.29 3.84
CA GLY A 85 -0.94 -0.27 4.79
C GLY A 85 -0.50 0.74 5.82
N PHE A 86 -0.63 0.36 7.05
CA PHE A 86 0.00 0.98 8.18
C PHE A 86 1.09 0.03 8.68
N LEU A 87 2.31 0.27 8.23
CA LEU A 87 3.42 -0.59 8.59
C LEU A 87 4.09 -0.07 9.87
N GLY A 88 4.09 -0.90 10.92
CA GLY A 88 4.98 -0.71 12.06
C GLY A 88 6.44 -0.98 11.68
N PHE A 89 7.37 -0.66 12.57
CA PHE A 89 8.81 -0.85 12.34
C PHE A 89 9.23 -2.31 12.15
N ILE A 90 8.43 -3.23 12.62
CA ILE A 90 8.70 -4.67 12.50
C ILE A 90 7.45 -5.40 12.03
N GLU A 91 7.67 -6.46 11.29
CA GLU A 91 6.61 -7.28 10.70
C GLU A 91 5.53 -7.74 11.71
N LYS A 92 5.92 -8.01 12.96
CA LYS A 92 5.00 -8.50 13.99
C LYS A 92 3.97 -7.49 14.48
N ILE A 93 4.23 -6.19 14.29
CA ILE A 93 3.36 -5.09 14.71
C ILE A 93 2.82 -4.29 13.53
N ALA A 94 3.10 -4.73 12.31
CA ALA A 94 2.57 -4.12 11.11
C ALA A 94 1.17 -4.65 10.82
N ASP A 95 0.22 -3.77 10.59
CA ASP A 95 -1.05 -4.17 10.01
C ASP A 95 -0.83 -4.56 8.55
N LYS A 96 -1.33 -5.73 8.18
CA LYS A 96 -1.12 -6.31 6.86
C LYS A 96 -2.44 -6.61 6.20
N THR A 97 -2.43 -6.45 4.89
CA THR A 97 -3.53 -6.93 4.05
C THR A 97 -3.31 -8.35 3.55
N GLU A 98 -2.06 -8.82 3.51
CA GLU A 98 -1.68 -10.14 3.04
C GLU A 98 -1.78 -11.19 4.14
N HIS A 99 -2.63 -12.19 3.95
CA HIS A 99 -2.83 -13.32 4.86
C HIS A 99 -2.66 -14.65 4.13
N TRP A 100 -1.75 -15.48 4.61
CA TRP A 100 -1.53 -16.82 4.09
C TRP A 100 -2.08 -17.85 5.07
N ASN A 101 -3.04 -18.63 4.60
CA ASN A 101 -3.75 -19.62 5.40
C ASN A 101 -3.65 -21.01 4.77
N PRO A 102 -3.79 -22.10 5.56
CA PRO A 102 -4.07 -23.40 4.99
C PRO A 102 -5.36 -23.37 4.17
N ASP A 103 -5.37 -24.02 3.00
CA ASP A 103 -6.60 -24.22 2.23
C ASP A 103 -7.22 -25.58 2.56
N PRO A 104 -8.36 -25.64 3.25
CA PRO A 104 -9.00 -26.90 3.62
C PRO A 104 -9.50 -27.69 2.42
N ARG A 105 -9.62 -27.07 1.24
CA ARG A 105 -10.00 -27.72 -0.02
C ARG A 105 -8.82 -28.38 -0.73
N TYR A 106 -7.60 -28.00 -0.37
CA TYR A 106 -6.38 -28.57 -0.95
C TYR A 106 -5.94 -29.81 -0.16
N THR A 107 -6.55 -30.96 -0.49
CA THR A 107 -6.37 -32.21 0.24
C THR A 107 -5.20 -33.07 -0.26
N SER A 108 -4.56 -32.68 -1.37
CA SER A 108 -3.43 -33.42 -1.97
C SER A 108 -2.07 -32.80 -1.66
N GLN A 109 -2.00 -31.90 -0.66
CA GLN A 109 -0.73 -31.32 -0.22
C GLN A 109 0.16 -32.39 0.49
N CYS A 110 1.47 -32.17 0.42
CA CYS A 110 2.47 -33.08 0.98
C CYS A 110 2.41 -33.15 2.52
N ASN A 111 2.00 -32.09 3.17
CA ASN A 111 1.91 -31.99 4.62
C ASN A 111 0.72 -32.77 5.19
N TYR A 112 0.95 -33.79 6.02
CA TYR A 112 -0.13 -34.61 6.61
C TYR A 112 -1.17 -33.83 7.40
N PRO A 113 -0.77 -32.84 8.25
CA PRO A 113 -1.74 -32.02 8.95
C PRO A 113 -2.51 -31.05 8.07
N LEU A 114 -2.21 -30.95 6.77
CA LEU A 114 -2.83 -30.01 5.83
C LEU A 114 -2.69 -28.54 6.27
N LEU A 115 -1.55 -28.19 6.79
CA LEU A 115 -1.26 -26.86 7.34
C LEU A 115 -0.42 -25.97 6.42
N THR A 116 -0.12 -26.41 5.19
CA THR A 116 0.66 -25.59 4.25
C THR A 116 -0.10 -24.31 3.91
N PRO A 117 0.48 -23.12 4.12
CA PRO A 117 -0.20 -21.85 3.91
C PRO A 117 -0.23 -21.49 2.42
N CYS A 118 -1.11 -22.12 1.66
CA CYS A 118 -1.24 -21.97 0.21
C CYS A 118 -2.51 -21.23 -0.24
N LEU A 119 -3.34 -20.75 0.69
CA LEU A 119 -4.46 -19.87 0.42
C LEU A 119 -4.07 -18.42 0.77
N LEU A 120 -3.90 -17.61 -0.25
CA LEU A 120 -3.74 -16.17 -0.09
C LEU A 120 -5.12 -15.51 0.06
N GLU A 121 -5.28 -14.72 1.11
CA GLU A 121 -6.37 -13.77 1.24
C GLU A 121 -5.79 -12.35 1.36
N VAL A 122 -6.29 -11.41 0.55
CA VAL A 122 -5.94 -10.00 0.67
C VAL A 122 -7.17 -9.25 1.17
N LYS A 123 -7.08 -8.79 2.41
CA LYS A 123 -8.17 -8.12 3.13
C LYS A 123 -7.61 -7.17 4.19
N LEU A 124 -8.43 -6.25 4.65
CA LEU A 124 -8.09 -5.42 5.80
C LEU A 124 -7.97 -6.28 7.07
N PRO A 125 -7.11 -5.91 8.02
CA PRO A 125 -7.04 -6.57 9.33
C PRO A 125 -8.34 -6.40 10.12
N MET A 126 -9.06 -5.27 9.91
CA MET A 126 -10.37 -4.95 10.45
C MET A 126 -11.09 -3.98 9.52
N GLY A 127 -12.41 -3.92 9.60
CA GLY A 127 -13.23 -2.99 8.83
C GLY A 127 -13.36 -3.33 7.33
N PRO A 128 -13.76 -2.35 6.50
CA PRO A 128 -13.70 -0.89 6.75
C PRO A 128 -14.81 -0.30 7.64
N ASP A 129 -15.89 -1.04 7.94
CA ASP A 129 -17.07 -0.54 8.66
C ASP A 129 -17.64 0.77 8.07
N GLU A 130 -17.66 0.82 6.73
CA GLU A 130 -17.99 2.02 5.97
C GLU A 130 -19.48 2.12 5.70
N ARG A 131 -20.07 3.28 6.01
CA ARG A 131 -21.45 3.61 5.66
C ARG A 131 -21.50 4.28 4.29
N ILE A 132 -22.04 3.60 3.30
CA ILE A 132 -22.24 4.11 1.96
C ILE A 132 -23.66 4.69 1.85
N CYS A 133 -23.78 6.01 1.88
CA CYS A 133 -25.07 6.68 1.76
C CYS A 133 -25.75 6.36 0.43
N ASN A 134 -27.09 6.50 0.38
CA ASN A 134 -27.82 6.36 -0.89
C ASN A 134 -27.34 7.37 -1.92
N GLY A 135 -26.95 6.89 -3.10
CA GLY A 135 -26.31 7.66 -4.16
C GLY A 135 -24.80 7.82 -4.01
N GLY A 136 -24.21 7.35 -2.90
CA GLY A 136 -22.77 7.35 -2.65
C GLY A 136 -22.04 6.18 -3.27
N SER A 137 -20.72 6.19 -3.11
CA SER A 137 -19.82 5.13 -3.59
C SER A 137 -18.70 4.89 -2.60
N PHE A 138 -18.12 3.69 -2.69
CA PHE A 138 -16.91 3.28 -1.99
C PHE A 138 -15.92 2.71 -2.99
N SER A 139 -14.63 2.96 -2.80
CA SER A 139 -13.55 2.36 -3.58
C SER A 139 -12.62 1.59 -2.67
N SER A 140 -12.33 0.32 -3.00
CA SER A 140 -11.36 -0.47 -2.26
C SER A 140 -9.93 0.04 -2.49
N PHE A 141 -9.01 -0.40 -1.66
CA PHE A 141 -7.59 -0.33 -1.97
C PHE A 141 -7.26 -1.20 -3.19
N HIS A 142 -6.10 -0.97 -3.81
CA HIS A 142 -5.56 -1.83 -4.86
C HIS A 142 -4.67 -2.91 -4.27
N THR A 143 -4.68 -4.08 -4.89
CA THR A 143 -3.66 -5.10 -4.67
C THR A 143 -2.92 -5.38 -5.97
N TRP A 144 -1.62 -5.68 -5.85
CA TRP A 144 -0.75 -6.10 -6.94
C TRP A 144 -0.23 -7.49 -6.64
N LEU A 145 -0.41 -8.37 -7.60
CA LEU A 145 0.05 -9.76 -7.56
C LEU A 145 1.08 -9.95 -8.67
N MET A 146 2.31 -10.31 -8.30
CA MET A 146 3.39 -10.51 -9.24
C MET A 146 4.11 -11.84 -8.98
N PRO A 147 3.81 -12.91 -9.75
CA PRO A 147 4.53 -14.16 -9.63
C PRO A 147 6.00 -13.98 -10.05
N PHE A 148 6.90 -14.54 -9.26
CA PHE A 148 8.31 -14.60 -9.60
C PHE A 148 8.62 -15.81 -10.48
N ASP A 149 9.51 -15.62 -11.43
CA ASP A 149 10.01 -16.66 -12.34
C ASP A 149 11.29 -17.33 -11.82
N SER A 150 11.77 -16.94 -10.65
CA SER A 150 13.02 -17.42 -10.06
C SER A 150 12.96 -17.37 -8.53
N GLU A 151 13.77 -18.21 -7.89
CA GLU A 151 14.02 -18.15 -6.45
C GLU A 151 15.24 -17.29 -6.11
N ASP A 152 15.97 -16.81 -7.11
CA ASP A 152 17.13 -15.96 -6.92
C ASP A 152 16.73 -14.61 -6.28
N ARG A 153 17.40 -14.27 -5.18
CA ARG A 153 17.09 -13.08 -4.36
C ARG A 153 17.26 -11.78 -5.14
N ASP A 154 18.36 -11.67 -5.89
CA ASP A 154 18.69 -10.44 -6.59
C ASP A 154 17.72 -10.24 -7.76
N ARG A 155 17.37 -11.32 -8.45
CA ARG A 155 16.36 -11.30 -9.51
C ARG A 155 14.99 -10.87 -8.99
N LYS A 156 14.53 -11.42 -7.86
CA LYS A 156 13.30 -10.98 -7.19
C LYS A 156 13.36 -9.49 -6.85
N GLY A 157 14.45 -9.03 -6.25
CA GLY A 157 14.65 -7.62 -5.90
C GLY A 157 14.57 -6.69 -7.12
N LEU A 158 15.17 -7.08 -8.25
CA LEU A 158 15.08 -6.32 -9.50
C LEU A 158 13.66 -6.29 -10.07
N PHE A 159 12.90 -7.38 -9.95
CA PHE A 159 11.49 -7.41 -10.35
C PHE A 159 10.63 -6.46 -9.52
N VAL A 160 10.79 -6.45 -8.20
CA VAL A 160 10.07 -5.53 -7.29
C VAL A 160 10.42 -4.08 -7.61
N LYS A 161 11.69 -3.74 -7.81
CA LYS A 161 12.10 -2.39 -8.25
C LYS A 161 11.46 -2.00 -9.57
N ARG A 162 11.40 -2.92 -10.53
CA ARG A 162 10.74 -2.67 -11.82
C ARG A 162 9.24 -2.44 -11.64
N MET A 163 8.60 -3.18 -10.73
CA MET A 163 7.20 -2.96 -10.37
C MET A 163 6.98 -1.53 -9.86
N TYR A 164 7.74 -1.09 -8.86
CA TYR A 164 7.62 0.27 -8.32
C TYR A 164 7.88 1.35 -9.37
N ARG A 165 8.89 1.20 -10.22
CA ARG A 165 9.14 2.12 -11.34
C ARG A 165 7.98 2.20 -12.33
N THR A 166 7.19 1.12 -12.44
CA THR A 166 6.05 1.05 -13.37
C THR A 166 4.79 1.64 -12.75
N ILE A 167 4.49 1.31 -11.48
CA ILE A 167 3.25 1.73 -10.82
C ILE A 167 3.36 3.10 -10.14
N ALA A 168 4.55 3.49 -9.73
CA ALA A 168 4.83 4.74 -9.02
C ALA A 168 6.07 5.47 -9.58
N PRO A 169 6.09 5.81 -10.89
CA PRO A 169 7.27 6.38 -11.55
C PRO A 169 7.65 7.78 -11.03
N TRP A 170 6.80 8.39 -10.22
CA TRP A 170 7.03 9.68 -9.57
C TRP A 170 7.86 9.58 -8.29
N THR A 171 8.10 8.37 -7.76
CA THR A 171 8.88 8.20 -6.52
C THR A 171 10.37 8.23 -6.81
N THR A 172 11.12 8.97 -5.99
CA THR A 172 12.59 8.97 -6.03
C THR A 172 13.12 7.68 -5.43
N GLU A 173 13.90 6.96 -6.21
CA GLU A 173 14.42 5.64 -5.81
C GLU A 173 15.73 5.79 -5.03
N ASN A 174 15.71 5.37 -3.75
CA ASN A 174 16.88 5.38 -2.86
C ASN A 174 17.68 6.70 -2.88
N PRO A 175 17.04 7.86 -2.65
CA PRO A 175 17.74 9.13 -2.71
C PRO A 175 18.83 9.22 -1.62
N ILE A 176 19.93 9.86 -1.94
CA ILE A 176 20.89 10.30 -0.92
C ILE A 176 20.32 11.55 -0.27
N PHE A 177 19.94 11.45 0.99
CA PHE A 177 19.24 12.54 1.66
C PHE A 177 19.91 13.02 2.95
N MET A 178 19.63 14.26 3.30
CA MET A 178 20.04 14.88 4.55
C MET A 178 18.82 15.21 5.42
N HIS A 179 18.94 15.04 6.74
CA HIS A 179 17.95 15.49 7.69
C HIS A 179 18.24 16.92 8.18
N CYS A 180 17.20 17.77 8.18
CA CYS A 180 17.22 19.09 8.78
C CYS A 180 16.30 19.14 10.00
N THR A 181 16.81 19.44 11.17
CA THR A 181 16.04 19.53 12.43
C THR A 181 15.46 20.92 12.69
N SER A 182 15.27 21.72 11.64
CA SER A 182 14.65 23.05 11.71
C SER A 182 13.64 23.21 10.59
N SER A 183 12.54 23.92 10.87
CA SER A 183 11.57 24.39 9.87
C SER A 183 11.70 25.90 9.59
N ASP A 184 12.73 26.56 10.13
CA ASP A 184 13.02 27.95 9.81
C ASP A 184 13.43 28.10 8.34
N THR A 185 12.77 29.01 7.62
CA THR A 185 12.94 29.20 6.18
C THR A 185 14.39 29.46 5.78
N LYS A 186 15.13 30.27 6.57
CA LYS A 186 16.52 30.60 6.27
C LYS A 186 17.43 29.38 6.45
N ILE A 187 17.25 28.65 7.54
CA ILE A 187 18.01 27.43 7.84
C ILE A 187 17.76 26.36 6.80
N VAL A 188 16.47 26.14 6.44
CA VAL A 188 16.10 25.14 5.41
C VAL A 188 16.71 25.50 4.06
N LYS A 189 16.66 26.77 3.62
CA LYS A 189 17.30 27.20 2.36
C LYS A 189 18.81 26.97 2.38
N GLN A 190 19.47 27.28 3.51
CA GLN A 190 20.90 27.02 3.66
C GLN A 190 21.20 25.51 3.58
N ALA A 191 20.37 24.67 4.18
CA ALA A 191 20.51 23.22 4.10
C ALA A 191 20.29 22.68 2.68
N ILE A 192 19.33 23.25 1.93
CA ILE A 192 19.12 22.96 0.51
C ILE A 192 20.36 23.27 -0.30
N ASP A 193 20.97 24.45 -0.09
CA ASP A 193 22.22 24.82 -0.77
C ASP A 193 23.35 23.83 -0.45
N GLN A 194 23.52 23.47 0.82
CA GLN A 194 24.49 22.47 1.22
C GLN A 194 24.26 21.11 0.57
N CYS A 195 22.99 20.66 0.46
CA CYS A 195 22.64 19.45 -0.26
C CYS A 195 23.08 19.52 -1.72
N ALA A 196 22.74 20.61 -2.40
CA ALA A 196 23.09 20.81 -3.81
C ALA A 196 24.61 20.83 -4.05
N ASP A 197 25.36 21.52 -3.16
CA ASP A 197 26.79 21.65 -3.29
C ASP A 197 27.57 20.36 -2.99
N THR A 198 26.96 19.42 -2.24
CA THR A 198 27.59 18.17 -1.80
C THR A 198 27.07 16.93 -2.50
N GLY A 199 26.11 17.07 -3.42
CA GLY A 199 25.57 15.95 -4.22
C GLY A 199 24.50 15.11 -3.52
N TYR A 200 23.83 15.68 -2.50
CA TYR A 200 22.60 15.11 -1.98
C TYR A 200 21.46 15.34 -2.99
N GLU A 201 20.46 14.44 -2.96
CA GLU A 201 19.31 14.46 -3.86
C GLU A 201 18.04 14.96 -3.16
N MET A 202 17.99 14.84 -1.83
CA MET A 202 16.81 15.19 -1.03
C MET A 202 17.20 15.82 0.30
N LEU A 203 16.38 16.77 0.77
CA LEU A 203 16.39 17.29 2.13
C LEU A 203 15.10 16.91 2.84
N ILE A 204 15.20 16.23 3.99
CA ILE A 204 14.04 15.89 4.82
C ILE A 204 13.98 16.82 6.02
N ILE A 205 12.90 17.59 6.17
CA ILE A 205 12.60 18.35 7.39
C ILE A 205 12.16 17.34 8.45
N SER A 206 13.05 17.06 9.39
CA SER A 206 13.01 15.90 10.27
C SER A 206 12.14 16.13 11.51
N PHE A 207 11.97 15.06 12.26
CA PHE A 207 11.34 15.10 13.57
C PHE A 207 12.06 16.08 14.51
N GLY A 208 11.28 16.83 15.31
CA GLY A 208 11.80 17.85 16.21
C GLY A 208 12.14 19.19 15.54
N SER A 209 11.90 19.35 14.24
CA SER A 209 12.10 20.59 13.49
C SER A 209 11.06 21.68 13.79
N GLY A 210 9.94 21.31 14.40
CA GLY A 210 8.76 22.17 14.51
C GLY A 210 7.91 22.20 13.23
N LEU A 211 8.16 21.32 12.27
CA LEU A 211 7.26 21.08 11.15
C LEU A 211 5.93 20.54 11.67
N ASN A 212 4.83 21.24 11.37
CA ASN A 212 3.48 20.74 11.56
C ASN A 212 2.86 20.47 10.18
N MET A 213 2.74 19.19 9.83
CA MET A 213 2.15 18.76 8.56
C MET A 213 0.62 18.81 8.56
N GLU A 214 0.01 18.99 9.74
CA GLU A 214 -1.44 19.09 9.93
C GLU A 214 -1.93 20.54 9.89
N ASP A 215 -1.02 21.53 9.79
CA ASP A 215 -1.36 22.95 9.69
C ASP A 215 -1.78 23.30 8.27
N GLU A 216 -3.07 23.36 8.03
CA GLU A 216 -3.70 23.75 6.76
C GLU A 216 -3.82 25.27 6.54
N SER A 217 -3.19 26.10 7.39
CA SER A 217 -3.23 27.54 7.24
C SER A 217 -2.61 28.00 5.91
N PRO A 218 -3.18 29.05 5.27
CA PRO A 218 -2.60 29.62 4.06
C PRO A 218 -1.16 30.07 4.23
N ALA A 219 -0.77 30.50 5.44
CA ALA A 219 0.59 30.91 5.76
C ALA A 219 1.57 29.72 5.75
N ASN A 220 1.14 28.57 6.28
CA ASN A 220 1.92 27.34 6.25
C ASN A 220 2.10 26.83 4.82
N TYR A 221 1.04 26.78 4.04
CA TYR A 221 1.12 26.43 2.61
C TYR A 221 2.04 27.37 1.83
N ALA A 222 1.94 28.68 2.01
CA ALA A 222 2.79 29.65 1.33
C ALA A 222 4.27 29.46 1.68
N LYS A 223 4.58 29.22 2.97
CA LYS A 223 5.93 28.94 3.45
C LYS A 223 6.54 27.70 2.81
N PHE A 224 5.82 26.57 2.86
CA PHE A 224 6.34 25.31 2.32
C PHE A 224 6.34 25.29 0.80
N LYS A 225 5.42 26.01 0.15
CA LYS A 225 5.50 26.24 -1.30
C LYS A 225 6.76 27.00 -1.68
N GLU A 226 7.10 28.07 -0.96
CA GLU A 226 8.34 28.84 -1.19
C GLU A 226 9.58 27.95 -1.03
N LEU A 227 9.62 27.13 0.02
CA LEU A 227 10.74 26.21 0.28
C LEU A 227 10.84 25.13 -0.80
N ARG A 228 9.73 24.56 -1.24
CA ARG A 228 9.68 23.58 -2.32
C ARG A 228 10.17 24.21 -3.63
N ASP A 229 9.66 25.39 -4.00
CA ASP A 229 10.05 26.06 -5.24
C ASP A 229 11.56 26.42 -5.22
N TYR A 230 12.11 26.73 -4.04
CA TYR A 230 13.54 26.97 -3.87
C TYR A 230 14.35 25.67 -4.03
N ALA A 231 13.91 24.58 -3.40
CA ALA A 231 14.56 23.27 -3.51
C ALA A 231 14.56 22.77 -4.96
N ASP A 232 13.42 22.88 -5.66
CA ASP A 232 13.29 22.53 -7.07
C ASP A 232 14.28 23.33 -7.94
N SER A 233 14.48 24.63 -7.65
CA SER A 233 15.44 25.47 -8.37
C SER A 233 16.90 25.03 -8.19
N ARG A 234 17.19 24.29 -7.11
CA ARG A 234 18.51 23.74 -6.78
C ARG A 234 18.64 22.26 -7.16
N GLY A 235 17.60 21.67 -7.73
CA GLY A 235 17.56 20.23 -8.07
C GLY A 235 17.48 19.32 -6.86
N ILE A 236 16.96 19.81 -5.73
CA ILE A 236 16.81 19.07 -4.47
C ILE A 236 15.34 18.78 -4.21
N GLU A 237 15.02 17.54 -3.92
CA GLU A 237 13.68 17.13 -3.49
C GLU A 237 13.49 17.51 -2.00
N LEU A 238 12.32 18.07 -1.65
CA LEU A 238 12.01 18.45 -0.27
C LEU A 238 11.02 17.46 0.33
N GLY A 239 11.42 16.80 1.41
CA GLY A 239 10.59 15.88 2.19
C GLY A 239 10.25 16.42 3.58
N GLY A 240 9.19 15.88 4.15
CA GLY A 240 8.81 16.12 5.54
C GLY A 240 8.75 14.80 6.32
N TYR A 241 8.78 14.91 7.65
CA TYR A 241 8.65 13.79 8.55
C TYR A 241 7.49 14.04 9.53
N SER A 242 6.50 13.17 9.52
CA SER A 242 5.37 13.19 10.46
C SER A 242 5.19 11.82 11.10
N LEU A 243 4.68 11.81 12.34
CA LEU A 243 4.25 10.60 13.02
C LEU A 243 2.76 10.39 12.73
N LEU A 244 2.43 9.30 12.07
CA LEU A 244 1.04 8.93 11.77
C LEU A 244 0.21 8.60 13.03
N SER A 245 0.87 8.44 14.19
CA SER A 245 0.24 8.25 15.49
C SER A 245 0.29 9.52 16.35
N SER A 246 0.30 10.70 15.74
CA SER A 246 0.25 11.98 16.44
C SER A 246 -1.04 12.11 17.24
N ARG A 247 -0.96 12.71 18.44
CA ARG A 247 -2.13 12.99 19.29
C ARG A 247 -3.11 14.00 18.68
N TRP A 248 -2.69 14.66 17.62
CA TRP A 248 -3.33 15.85 17.08
C TRP A 248 -3.69 15.70 15.61
N ILE A 249 -3.98 14.44 15.17
CA ILE A 249 -4.29 14.19 13.77
C ILE A 249 -5.59 14.89 13.36
N SER A 250 -6.55 15.02 14.22
CA SER A 250 -7.69 15.95 14.12
C SER A 250 -8.60 15.77 15.33
N ASP A 251 -9.36 16.81 15.69
CA ASP A 251 -10.44 16.70 16.68
C ASP A 251 -11.66 15.94 16.12
N ASP A 252 -11.66 15.58 14.85
CA ASP A 252 -12.77 14.92 14.14
C ASP A 252 -12.58 13.39 14.00
N VAL A 253 -11.52 12.83 14.56
CA VAL A 253 -11.28 11.38 14.59
C VAL A 253 -11.66 10.87 15.98
N ASP A 254 -12.93 10.56 16.16
CA ASP A 254 -13.43 9.71 17.25
C ASP A 254 -13.24 8.23 16.93
#